data_149ed28821234e044f0c7cdac46f05ac
#
_entry.id   149ed28821234e044f0c7cdac46f05ac
#
_cell.length_a   1.000
_cell.length_b   1.000
_cell.length_c   1.000
_cell.angle_alpha   90.00
_cell.angle_beta   90.00
_cell.angle_gamma   90.00
#
_symmetry.space_group_name_H-M   'P 1'
#
loop_
_entity.id
_entity.type
_entity.pdbx_description
1 polymer ?
#
loop_
_entity_poly.entity_id
_entity_poly.type
_entity_poly.pdbx_seq_one_letter_code
_entity_poly.pdbx_strand_id
1 'polypeptide(L)'
;PVLHPTDRYLDALKDLEEIQDKDVFLLGILGVPEVTSHNPMSPFEPIAGGVLALNERVWTEADLTPAELDAGVTVEHKVWEFGDIAPGCANERGTAIFPNRVHEVCASLDIPDDPRTPDLYEFQPRCCIESICDDDYSAAIQCLTPNVSGPPVPKG
;
A
#
# COMPACT_ATOMS: atom_id res chain seq x y z
N PRO A 1 -24.56 -7.55 1.10
CA PRO A 1 -24.16 -6.16 0.79
C PRO A 1 -23.25 -6.17 -0.42
N VAL A 2 -23.62 -5.42 -1.43
CA VAL A 2 -22.76 -5.26 -2.63
C VAL A 2 -21.76 -4.15 -2.31
N LEU A 3 -20.47 -4.48 -2.36
CA LEU A 3 -19.42 -3.47 -2.25
C LEU A 3 -19.46 -2.59 -3.50
N HIS A 4 -19.37 -1.28 -3.32
CA HIS A 4 -19.28 -0.38 -4.46
C HIS A 4 -17.96 -0.60 -5.22
N PRO A 5 -17.92 -0.46 -6.54
CA PRO A 5 -16.68 -0.47 -7.31
C PRO A 5 -15.70 0.60 -6.81
N THR A 6 -14.40 0.36 -6.97
CA THR A 6 -13.33 1.30 -6.61
C THR A 6 -13.42 2.60 -7.41
N ASP A 7 -13.86 2.53 -8.67
CA ASP A 7 -14.05 3.69 -9.55
C ASP A 7 -14.83 4.83 -8.89
N ARG A 8 -15.86 4.50 -8.10
CA ARG A 8 -16.63 5.53 -7.39
C ARG A 8 -15.79 6.39 -6.44
N TYR A 9 -14.80 5.78 -5.80
CA TYR A 9 -13.89 6.50 -4.88
C TYR A 9 -12.86 7.29 -5.67
N LEU A 10 -12.37 6.71 -6.77
CA LEU A 10 -11.44 7.36 -7.68
C LEU A 10 -12.06 8.61 -8.32
N ASP A 11 -13.28 8.50 -8.81
CA ASP A 11 -14.01 9.63 -9.39
C ASP A 11 -14.19 10.75 -8.37
N ALA A 12 -14.56 10.40 -7.12
CA ALA A 12 -14.71 11.40 -6.06
C ALA A 12 -13.39 12.11 -5.70
N LEU A 13 -12.25 11.39 -5.73
CA LEU A 13 -10.93 11.98 -5.50
C LEU A 13 -10.48 12.86 -6.67
N LYS A 14 -10.73 12.43 -7.91
CA LYS A 14 -10.47 13.23 -9.12
C LYS A 14 -11.31 14.51 -9.15
N ASP A 15 -12.58 14.43 -8.73
CA ASP A 15 -13.43 15.61 -8.62
C ASP A 15 -12.85 16.65 -7.65
N LEU A 16 -12.20 16.20 -6.55
CA LEU A 16 -11.51 17.11 -5.62
C LEU A 16 -10.32 17.81 -6.30
N GLU A 17 -9.59 17.11 -7.15
CA GLU A 17 -8.45 17.67 -7.88
C GLU A 17 -8.89 18.62 -9.00
N GLU A 18 -9.84 18.18 -9.83
CA GLU A 18 -10.24 18.90 -11.04
C GLU A 18 -11.17 20.07 -10.76
N ILE A 19 -12.16 19.90 -9.86
CA ILE A 19 -13.20 20.89 -9.60
C ILE A 19 -12.79 21.85 -8.48
N GLN A 20 -12.12 21.32 -7.45
CA GLN A 20 -11.77 22.12 -6.27
C GLN A 20 -10.31 22.61 -6.28
N ASP A 21 -9.53 22.24 -7.30
CA ASP A 21 -8.11 22.61 -7.45
C ASP A 21 -7.28 22.24 -6.21
N LYS A 22 -7.49 21.04 -5.69
CA LYS A 22 -6.80 20.54 -4.50
C LYS A 22 -5.97 19.33 -4.85
N ASP A 23 -4.73 19.29 -4.36
CA ASP A 23 -3.94 18.07 -4.40
C ASP A 23 -4.46 17.08 -3.38
N VAL A 24 -4.61 15.82 -3.80
CA VAL A 24 -5.07 14.72 -2.96
C VAL A 24 -3.89 13.79 -2.66
N PHE A 25 -3.66 13.55 -1.37
CA PHE A 25 -2.66 12.59 -0.89
C PHE A 25 -3.34 11.60 0.06
N LEU A 26 -2.95 10.35 -0.01
CA LEU A 26 -3.47 9.31 0.87
C LEU A 26 -2.33 8.67 1.65
N LEU A 27 -2.47 8.64 2.97
CA LEU A 27 -1.63 7.87 3.85
C LEU A 27 -2.43 6.68 4.38
N GLY A 28 -1.97 5.46 4.08
CA GLY A 28 -2.57 4.22 4.56
C GLY A 28 -1.65 3.46 5.51
N ILE A 29 -2.10 3.20 6.73
CA ILE A 29 -1.47 2.23 7.62
C ILE A 29 -2.28 0.94 7.49
N LEU A 30 -1.77 -0.02 6.76
CA LEU A 30 -2.54 -1.11 6.20
C LEU A 30 -1.96 -2.48 6.54
N GLY A 31 -2.76 -3.53 6.34
CA GLY A 31 -2.33 -4.92 6.47
C GLY A 31 -1.46 -5.38 5.29
N VAL A 32 -0.31 -4.77 5.13
CA VAL A 32 0.69 -5.10 4.11
C VAL A 32 1.92 -5.74 4.76
N PRO A 33 2.78 -6.45 4.01
CA PRO A 33 4.05 -6.94 4.54
C PRO A 33 4.86 -5.81 5.18
N GLU A 34 5.61 -6.15 6.24
CA GLU A 34 6.53 -5.20 6.85
C GLU A 34 7.49 -4.62 5.83
N VAL A 35 7.70 -3.33 5.95
CA VAL A 35 8.61 -2.60 5.10
C VAL A 35 9.98 -2.58 5.74
N THR A 36 10.88 -3.41 5.24
CA THR A 36 12.24 -3.52 5.78
C THR A 36 13.23 -2.50 5.18
N SER A 37 12.86 -1.87 4.07
CA SER A 37 13.69 -0.85 3.44
C SER A 37 12.85 0.10 2.60
N HIS A 38 13.16 1.40 2.70
CA HIS A 38 12.58 2.45 1.87
C HIS A 38 13.57 2.90 0.83
N ASN A 39 13.08 3.33 -0.34
CA ASN A 39 13.94 3.93 -1.35
C ASN A 39 14.43 5.30 -0.85
N PRO A 40 15.75 5.50 -0.66
CA PRO A 40 16.27 6.77 -0.15
C PRO A 40 16.21 7.92 -1.17
N MET A 41 16.00 7.62 -2.44
CA MET A 41 16.04 8.59 -3.54
C MET A 41 14.66 9.09 -3.96
N SER A 42 13.64 8.35 -3.65
CA SER A 42 12.25 8.72 -3.91
C SER A 42 11.53 8.82 -2.58
N PRO A 43 10.46 9.61 -2.47
CA PRO A 43 9.81 9.77 -1.18
C PRO A 43 9.41 8.42 -0.63
N PHE A 44 10.29 7.84 0.13
CA PHE A 44 10.14 6.77 1.09
C PHE A 44 9.09 5.71 0.70
N GLU A 45 9.12 5.29 -0.57
CA GLU A 45 8.31 4.16 -0.98
C GLU A 45 8.73 2.91 -0.21
N PRO A 46 7.75 2.16 0.31
CA PRO A 46 8.02 1.07 1.24
C PRO A 46 8.83 -0.08 0.66
N ILE A 47 8.96 -0.23 -0.65
CA ILE A 47 9.76 -1.28 -1.31
C ILE A 47 10.28 -0.80 -2.66
N ALA A 48 11.31 -1.45 -3.16
CA ALA A 48 11.76 -1.25 -4.53
C ALA A 48 10.60 -1.58 -5.50
N GLY A 49 10.12 -0.59 -6.23
CA GLY A 49 8.94 -0.67 -7.08
C GLY A 49 7.68 -0.04 -6.49
N GLY A 50 7.79 0.51 -5.28
CA GLY A 50 6.75 1.32 -4.65
C GLY A 50 5.48 0.56 -4.30
N VAL A 51 4.44 1.34 -4.08
CA VAL A 51 3.10 0.85 -3.69
C VAL A 51 2.54 -0.18 -4.68
N LEU A 52 2.83 -0.04 -5.97
CA LEU A 52 2.36 -0.97 -7.01
C LEU A 52 2.92 -2.39 -6.87
N ALA A 53 4.05 -2.56 -6.16
CA ALA A 53 4.65 -3.87 -5.93
C ALA A 53 4.02 -4.62 -4.73
N LEU A 54 3.20 -3.95 -3.93
CA LEU A 54 2.47 -4.58 -2.85
C LEU A 54 1.31 -5.41 -3.40
N ASN A 55 1.22 -6.67 -3.01
CA ASN A 55 0.18 -7.58 -3.45
C ASN A 55 -0.36 -8.39 -2.28
N GLU A 56 -1.56 -8.90 -2.44
CA GLU A 56 -2.10 -9.90 -1.52
C GLU A 56 -1.20 -11.14 -1.50
N ARG A 57 -1.12 -11.77 -0.33
CA ARG A 57 -0.36 -12.99 -0.14
C ARG A 57 -1.28 -14.19 -0.13
N VAL A 58 -0.78 -15.31 -0.63
CA VAL A 58 -1.40 -16.63 -0.42
C VAL A 58 -0.67 -17.37 0.72
N TRP A 59 -1.34 -18.32 1.34
CA TRP A 59 -0.76 -19.14 2.38
C TRP A 59 0.42 -19.96 1.85
N THR A 60 1.47 -20.05 2.65
CA THR A 60 2.66 -20.85 2.40
C THR A 60 3.03 -21.64 3.66
N GLU A 61 3.94 -22.61 3.56
CA GLU A 61 4.45 -23.34 4.73
C GLU A 61 5.15 -22.41 5.74
N ALA A 62 5.71 -21.29 5.28
CA ALA A 62 6.36 -20.31 6.16
C ALA A 62 5.36 -19.56 7.07
N ASP A 63 4.08 -19.62 6.77
CA ASP A 63 3.01 -19.02 7.58
C ASP A 63 2.52 -19.95 8.68
N LEU A 64 3.02 -21.20 8.72
CA LEU A 64 2.70 -22.17 9.74
C LEU A 64 3.68 -22.05 10.92
N THR A 65 3.14 -21.97 12.12
CA THR A 65 3.98 -22.01 13.34
C THR A 65 4.57 -23.40 13.57
N PRO A 66 5.70 -23.53 14.29
CA PRO A 66 6.25 -24.83 14.64
C PRO A 66 5.24 -25.75 15.35
N ALA A 67 4.40 -25.21 16.21
CA ALA A 67 3.36 -25.97 16.91
C ALA A 67 2.28 -26.49 15.96
N GLU A 68 1.92 -25.75 14.93
CA GLU A 68 0.98 -26.18 13.90
C GLU A 68 1.57 -27.28 13.01
N LEU A 69 2.85 -27.13 12.63
CA LEU A 69 3.57 -28.17 11.88
C LEU A 69 3.66 -29.47 12.67
N ASP A 70 3.99 -29.41 13.96
CA ASP A 70 4.04 -30.57 14.85
C ASP A 70 2.66 -31.21 15.03
N ALA A 71 1.59 -30.43 14.97
CA ALA A 71 0.21 -30.88 15.00
C ALA A 71 -0.31 -31.41 13.65
N GLY A 72 0.51 -31.33 12.58
CA GLY A 72 0.14 -31.79 11.24
C GLY A 72 -0.81 -30.82 10.50
N VAL A 73 -0.85 -29.55 10.88
CA VAL A 73 -1.57 -28.52 10.13
C VAL A 73 -0.86 -28.30 8.80
N THR A 74 -1.64 -28.16 7.75
CA THR A 74 -1.13 -27.90 6.39
C THR A 74 -1.66 -26.56 5.85
N VAL A 75 -1.08 -26.10 4.75
CA VAL A 75 -1.54 -24.90 4.04
C VAL A 75 -3.03 -25.05 3.64
N GLU A 76 -3.44 -26.24 3.20
CA GLU A 76 -4.83 -26.50 2.82
C GLU A 76 -5.79 -26.36 4.03
N HIS A 77 -5.34 -26.72 5.24
CA HIS A 77 -6.13 -26.48 6.46
C HIS A 77 -6.33 -24.98 6.69
N LYS A 78 -5.29 -24.16 6.49
CA LYS A 78 -5.39 -22.70 6.62
C LYS A 78 -6.34 -22.11 5.58
N VAL A 79 -6.21 -22.52 4.32
CA VAL A 79 -7.09 -22.10 3.22
C VAL A 79 -8.55 -22.48 3.52
N TRP A 80 -8.78 -23.67 4.04
CA TRP A 80 -10.13 -24.11 4.40
C TRP A 80 -10.74 -23.32 5.54
N GLU A 81 -9.93 -22.95 6.54
CA GLU A 81 -10.39 -22.25 7.75
C GLU A 81 -10.51 -20.72 7.56
N PHE A 82 -9.56 -20.12 6.85
CA PHE A 82 -9.42 -18.65 6.75
C PHE A 82 -9.61 -18.10 5.34
N GLY A 83 -9.77 -18.96 4.33
CA GLY A 83 -9.86 -18.57 2.92
C GLY A 83 -8.48 -18.50 2.24
N ASP A 84 -8.48 -18.19 0.95
CA ASP A 84 -7.30 -18.23 0.08
C ASP A 84 -6.25 -17.15 0.39
N ILE A 85 -6.67 -16.05 1.03
CA ILE A 85 -5.81 -14.89 1.29
C ILE A 85 -5.14 -15.04 2.65
N ALA A 86 -3.82 -15.10 2.65
CA ALA A 86 -3.02 -15.05 3.86
C ALA A 86 -2.98 -13.61 4.43
N PRO A 87 -2.73 -13.45 5.75
CA PRO A 87 -2.46 -12.13 6.30
C PRO A 87 -1.33 -11.42 5.57
N GLY A 88 -1.51 -10.16 5.25
CA GLY A 88 -0.45 -9.33 4.69
C GLY A 88 0.69 -9.13 5.67
N CYS A 89 0.37 -9.05 6.95
CA CYS A 89 1.33 -9.04 8.05
C CYS A 89 0.75 -9.62 9.34
N ALA A 90 1.62 -9.99 10.28
CA ALA A 90 1.26 -10.49 11.61
C ALA A 90 2.33 -10.09 12.64
N ASN A 91 1.92 -9.72 13.85
CA ASN A 91 2.79 -9.50 15.00
C ASN A 91 2.09 -9.91 16.30
N GLU A 92 2.70 -9.61 17.46
CA GLU A 92 2.13 -9.94 18.77
C GLU A 92 0.75 -9.33 19.05
N ARG A 93 0.41 -8.24 18.35
CA ARG A 93 -0.87 -7.51 18.50
C ARG A 93 -1.99 -8.11 17.66
N GLY A 94 -1.65 -8.88 16.62
CA GLY A 94 -2.62 -9.54 15.75
C GLY A 94 -2.16 -9.72 14.32
N THR A 95 -3.12 -10.05 13.48
CA THR A 95 -2.92 -10.25 12.03
C THR A 95 -3.78 -9.27 11.25
N ALA A 96 -3.30 -8.83 10.09
CA ALA A 96 -4.02 -7.93 9.21
C ALA A 96 -4.05 -8.48 7.78
N ILE A 97 -5.23 -8.42 7.16
CA ILE A 97 -5.45 -8.85 5.78
C ILE A 97 -5.11 -7.71 4.82
N PHE A 98 -4.54 -8.05 3.68
CA PHE A 98 -4.21 -7.09 2.63
C PHE A 98 -5.48 -6.40 2.09
N PRO A 99 -5.56 -5.07 2.16
CA PRO A 99 -6.76 -4.34 1.78
C PRO A 99 -6.74 -3.95 0.29
N ASN A 100 -6.90 -4.91 -0.62
CA ASN A 100 -6.82 -4.75 -2.08
C ASN A 100 -7.45 -3.46 -2.59
N ARG A 101 -8.66 -3.13 -2.15
CA ARG A 101 -9.40 -1.97 -2.65
C ARG A 101 -8.81 -0.63 -2.20
N VAL A 102 -8.34 -0.55 -0.96
CA VAL A 102 -7.68 0.66 -0.46
C VAL A 102 -6.35 0.84 -1.15
N HIS A 103 -5.61 -0.26 -1.35
CA HIS A 103 -4.37 -0.27 -2.11
C HIS A 103 -4.58 0.19 -3.56
N GLU A 104 -5.58 -0.34 -4.27
CA GLU A 104 -5.92 0.06 -5.63
C GLU A 104 -6.23 1.56 -5.73
N VAL A 105 -7.06 2.08 -4.82
CA VAL A 105 -7.38 3.52 -4.78
C VAL A 105 -6.12 4.36 -4.50
N CYS A 106 -5.31 3.94 -3.54
CA CYS A 106 -4.07 4.63 -3.18
C CYS A 106 -3.09 4.67 -4.36
N ALA A 107 -2.80 3.50 -4.94
CA ALA A 107 -1.86 3.38 -6.06
C ALA A 107 -2.28 4.19 -7.30
N SER A 108 -3.58 4.40 -7.51
CA SER A 108 -4.08 5.18 -8.63
C SER A 108 -3.91 6.69 -8.48
N LEU A 109 -3.53 7.17 -7.29
CA LEU A 109 -3.22 8.58 -7.05
C LEU A 109 -1.80 8.96 -7.48
N ASP A 110 -0.89 7.99 -7.55
CA ASP A 110 0.48 8.24 -7.97
C ASP A 110 0.52 8.74 -9.42
N ILE A 111 1.32 9.77 -9.67
CA ILE A 111 1.55 10.28 -11.02
C ILE A 111 2.79 9.59 -11.56
N PRO A 112 2.66 8.74 -12.59
CA PRO A 112 3.79 8.04 -13.18
C PRO A 112 4.69 8.99 -13.97
N ASP A 113 5.95 8.57 -14.19
CA ASP A 113 6.85 9.26 -15.11
C ASP A 113 6.25 9.30 -16.53
N ASP A 114 6.37 10.44 -17.21
CA ASP A 114 5.99 10.55 -18.60
C ASP A 114 7.04 9.84 -19.49
N PRO A 115 6.70 8.77 -20.20
CA PRO A 115 7.64 8.05 -21.05
C PRO A 115 8.17 8.89 -22.23
N ARG A 116 7.56 10.06 -22.50
CA ARG A 116 8.00 11.00 -23.54
C ARG A 116 9.14 11.89 -23.06
N THR A 117 9.38 11.97 -21.76
CA THR A 117 10.43 12.79 -21.14
C THR A 117 11.35 11.95 -20.25
N PRO A 118 12.03 10.91 -20.80
CA PRO A 118 12.74 9.90 -20.02
C PRO A 118 13.92 10.46 -19.21
N ASP A 119 14.38 11.66 -19.53
CA ASP A 119 15.48 12.33 -18.83
C ASP A 119 15.01 13.17 -17.62
N LEU A 120 13.68 13.28 -17.43
CA LEU A 120 13.07 14.01 -16.32
C LEU A 120 12.39 13.00 -15.40
N TYR A 121 12.78 13.00 -14.14
CA TYR A 121 12.06 12.25 -13.11
C TYR A 121 10.80 13.03 -12.70
N GLU A 122 9.68 12.59 -13.22
CA GLU A 122 8.36 13.25 -13.03
C GLU A 122 7.43 12.49 -12.11
N PHE A 123 7.85 11.33 -11.62
CA PHE A 123 7.06 10.53 -10.70
C PHE A 123 6.72 11.31 -9.44
N GLN A 124 5.43 11.41 -9.15
CA GLN A 124 4.93 12.09 -7.97
C GLN A 124 4.12 11.10 -7.13
N PRO A 125 4.70 10.57 -6.05
CA PRO A 125 3.97 9.70 -5.16
C PRO A 125 2.93 10.50 -4.37
N ARG A 126 1.71 10.10 -4.49
CA ARG A 126 0.57 10.64 -3.74
C ARG A 126 -0.04 9.62 -2.81
N CYS A 127 0.45 8.39 -2.89
CA CYS A 127 0.06 7.26 -2.06
C CYS A 127 1.23 6.84 -1.17
N CYS A 128 1.06 7.00 0.13
CA CYS A 128 2.00 6.54 1.15
C CYS A 128 1.40 5.35 1.88
N ILE A 129 2.03 4.18 1.84
CA ILE A 129 1.57 2.99 2.56
C ILE A 129 2.64 2.51 3.52
N GLU A 130 2.20 2.15 4.74
CA GLU A 130 3.03 1.54 5.76
C GLU A 130 2.31 0.32 6.34
N SER A 131 3.08 -0.63 6.85
CA SER A 131 2.51 -1.81 7.49
C SER A 131 1.94 -1.49 8.86
N ILE A 132 0.71 -1.93 9.13
CA ILE A 132 0.13 -1.84 10.49
C ILE A 132 0.88 -2.72 11.51
N CYS A 133 1.70 -3.64 11.02
CA CYS A 133 2.50 -4.52 11.86
C CYS A 133 3.86 -3.92 12.24
N ASP A 134 4.27 -2.82 11.62
CA ASP A 134 5.49 -2.13 11.98
C ASP A 134 5.37 -1.43 13.35
N ASP A 135 6.50 -1.29 14.02
CA ASP A 135 6.61 -0.56 15.28
C ASP A 135 6.94 0.91 15.07
N ASP A 136 7.40 1.29 13.88
CA ASP A 136 7.80 2.66 13.52
C ASP A 136 7.12 3.12 12.22
N TYR A 137 6.24 4.09 12.34
CA TYR A 137 5.52 4.72 11.21
C TYR A 137 6.20 5.99 10.69
N SER A 138 7.43 6.28 11.07
CA SER A 138 8.15 7.49 10.67
C SER A 138 8.33 7.59 9.16
N ALA A 139 8.48 6.46 8.47
CA ALA A 139 8.61 6.39 7.03
C ALA A 139 7.33 6.86 6.30
N ALA A 140 6.16 6.47 6.78
CA ALA A 140 4.88 6.93 6.25
C ALA A 140 4.73 8.45 6.39
N ILE A 141 5.13 9.01 7.54
CA ILE A 141 5.10 10.44 7.79
C ILE A 141 6.11 11.17 6.89
N GLN A 142 7.30 10.60 6.69
CA GLN A 142 8.32 11.15 5.80
C GLN A 142 7.88 11.15 4.33
N CYS A 143 7.14 10.13 3.89
CA CYS A 143 6.53 10.09 2.57
C CYS A 143 5.52 11.24 2.39
N LEU A 144 4.70 11.49 3.39
CA LEU A 144 3.65 12.51 3.32
C LEU A 144 4.19 13.94 3.43
N THR A 145 5.21 14.17 4.25
CA THR A 145 5.70 15.53 4.59
C THR A 145 6.12 16.35 3.39
N PRO A 146 6.92 15.87 2.41
CA PRO A 146 7.29 16.64 1.23
C PRO A 146 6.09 17.06 0.39
N ASN A 147 5.09 16.20 0.30
CA ASN A 147 3.89 16.41 -0.49
C ASN A 147 2.98 17.50 0.10
N VAL A 148 2.98 17.63 1.43
CA VAL A 148 2.16 18.65 2.14
C VAL A 148 2.89 19.98 2.29
N SER A 149 4.22 19.95 2.36
CA SER A 149 5.07 21.13 2.66
C SER A 149 5.74 21.73 1.42
N GLY A 150 5.71 21.03 0.29
CA GLY A 150 6.34 21.46 -0.95
C GLY A 150 5.64 22.65 -1.60
N PRO A 151 6.33 23.41 -2.47
CA PRO A 151 5.67 24.38 -3.32
C PRO A 151 4.63 23.65 -4.20
N PRO A 152 3.49 24.30 -4.52
CA PRO A 152 2.49 23.69 -5.38
C PRO A 152 3.14 23.28 -6.71
N VAL A 153 2.91 22.03 -7.11
CA VAL A 153 3.43 21.51 -8.37
C VAL A 153 2.80 22.28 -9.52
N PRO A 154 3.58 22.81 -10.47
CA PRO A 154 3.00 23.49 -11.63
C PRO A 154 2.12 22.51 -12.39
N LYS A 155 0.83 22.79 -12.46
CA LYS A 155 -0.10 22.04 -13.31
C LYS A 155 0.21 22.41 -14.77
N GLY A 156 0.75 21.44 -15.51
CA GLY A 156 1.04 21.59 -16.95
C GLY A 156 -0.22 21.67 -17.80
#